data_59313c2ae29e08479fd3c1e842c54801
#
_entry.id   59313c2ae29e08479fd3c1e842c54801
#
_cell.length_a   1.000
_cell.length_b   1.000
_cell.length_c   1.000
_cell.angle_alpha   90.00
_cell.angle_beta   90.00
_cell.angle_gamma   90.00
#
_symmetry.space_group_name_H-M   'P 1'
#
loop_
_entity.id
_entity.type
_entity.pdbx_description
1 polymer ?
#
loop_
_entity_poly.entity_id
_entity_poly.type
_entity_poly.pdbx_seq_one_letter_code
_entity_poly.pdbx_strand_id
1 'polypeptide(L)'
;MLKRGVYAASLSVLNKDLTLNVEATISHAENLIKNGLHGCFFFGSTGMSQLISKNEKMELISKISTHKQRKHFYLGTGCNSLNENIELIKYASEFNFNTILLMPSAYYVGNSDEGVFEFYKKIILACPKIKIVIYNFQKLSGYILSLIHISEPTRRRTI
;
A
#
# COMPACT_ATOMS: atom_id res chain seq x y z
N MET A 1 -6.33 -1.24 -13.33
CA MET A 1 -6.52 -2.57 -12.71
C MET A 1 -5.20 -3.31 -12.79
N LEU A 2 -4.77 -3.98 -11.72
CA LEU A 2 -3.60 -4.85 -11.77
C LEU A 2 -3.82 -5.93 -12.83
N LYS A 3 -2.84 -6.12 -13.71
CA LYS A 3 -2.86 -7.21 -14.69
C LYS A 3 -2.53 -8.52 -13.97
N ARG A 4 -2.97 -9.64 -14.53
CA ARG A 4 -2.54 -10.96 -14.05
C ARG A 4 -1.01 -11.07 -14.18
N GLY A 5 -0.33 -11.45 -13.10
CA GLY A 5 1.13 -11.50 -13.09
C GLY A 5 1.73 -11.77 -11.73
N VAL A 6 3.05 -11.76 -11.66
CA VAL A 6 3.83 -11.89 -10.43
C VAL A 6 4.32 -10.50 -10.01
N TYR A 7 4.04 -10.13 -8.78
CA TYR A 7 4.40 -8.84 -8.20
C TYR A 7 5.25 -9.05 -6.95
N ALA A 8 6.32 -8.29 -6.82
CA ALA A 8 7.16 -8.34 -5.63
C ALA A 8 6.69 -7.37 -4.56
N ALA A 9 6.77 -7.79 -3.30
CA ALA A 9 6.86 -6.87 -2.19
C ALA A 9 8.32 -6.39 -2.10
N SER A 10 8.62 -5.18 -2.57
CA SER A 10 9.98 -4.65 -2.65
C SER A 10 10.56 -4.41 -1.26
N LEU A 11 11.86 -4.66 -1.11
CA LEU A 11 12.62 -4.22 0.05
C LEU A 11 12.76 -2.69 0.05
N SER A 12 12.84 -2.09 1.24
CA SER A 12 13.38 -0.75 1.43
C SER A 12 14.86 -0.88 1.78
N VAL A 13 15.72 -0.27 0.99
CA VAL A 13 17.17 -0.22 1.27
C VAL A 13 17.42 0.95 2.19
N LEU A 14 18.14 0.71 3.29
CA LEU A 14 18.43 1.75 4.28
C LEU A 14 19.89 2.18 4.20
N ASN A 15 20.13 3.44 4.54
CA ASN A 15 21.44 4.00 4.80
C ASN A 15 21.99 3.47 6.15
N LYS A 16 23.26 3.78 6.45
CA LYS A 16 23.89 3.39 7.73
C LYS A 16 23.21 4.02 8.96
N ASP A 17 22.59 5.17 8.79
CA ASP A 17 21.82 5.89 9.81
C ASP A 17 20.33 5.44 9.90
N LEU A 18 19.99 4.38 9.18
CA LEU A 18 18.65 3.78 9.09
C LEU A 18 17.62 4.63 8.35
N THR A 19 17.99 5.72 7.73
CA THR A 19 17.11 6.45 6.81
C THR A 19 16.93 5.70 5.50
N LEU A 20 15.84 5.97 4.78
CA LEU A 20 15.55 5.33 3.48
C LEU A 20 16.56 5.78 2.42
N ASN A 21 17.28 4.84 1.82
CA ASN A 21 18.04 5.10 0.62
C ASN A 21 17.12 4.99 -0.60
N VAL A 22 16.58 6.12 -1.01
CA VAL A 22 15.59 6.21 -2.09
C VAL A 22 16.13 5.65 -3.41
N GLU A 23 17.35 6.05 -3.81
CA GLU A 23 17.94 5.61 -5.09
C GLU A 23 18.24 4.10 -5.09
N ALA A 24 18.79 3.57 -4.02
CA ALA A 24 19.05 2.13 -3.91
C ALA A 24 17.74 1.32 -3.87
N THR A 25 16.70 1.83 -3.22
CA THR A 25 15.37 1.22 -3.19
C THR A 25 14.75 1.17 -4.59
N ILE A 26 14.87 2.23 -5.36
CA ILE A 26 14.39 2.28 -6.76
C ILE A 26 15.20 1.31 -7.61
N SER A 27 16.53 1.31 -7.49
CA SER A 27 17.41 0.40 -8.22
C SER A 27 17.10 -1.07 -7.94
N HIS A 28 16.79 -1.41 -6.68
CA HIS A 28 16.33 -2.75 -6.32
C HIS A 28 15.03 -3.11 -7.06
N ALA A 29 14.05 -2.22 -7.08
CA ALA A 29 12.78 -2.44 -7.77
C ALA A 29 12.98 -2.57 -9.31
N GLU A 30 13.88 -1.77 -9.91
CA GLU A 30 14.25 -1.91 -11.31
C GLU A 30 14.82 -3.31 -11.63
N ASN A 31 15.69 -3.82 -10.76
CA ASN A 31 16.26 -5.15 -10.93
C ASN A 31 15.20 -6.25 -10.86
N LEU A 32 14.22 -6.12 -9.98
CA LEU A 32 13.09 -7.05 -9.92
C LEU A 32 12.31 -7.06 -11.25
N ILE A 33 12.03 -5.90 -11.83
CA ILE A 33 11.34 -5.79 -13.12
C ILE A 33 12.19 -6.37 -14.26
N LYS A 34 13.51 -6.09 -14.28
CA LYS A 34 14.44 -6.65 -15.26
C LYS A 34 14.49 -8.17 -15.22
N ASN A 35 14.30 -8.77 -14.03
CA ASN A 35 14.23 -10.22 -13.83
C ASN A 35 12.84 -10.82 -14.10
N GLY A 36 11.96 -10.09 -14.78
CA GLY A 36 10.71 -10.63 -15.33
C GLY A 36 9.49 -10.47 -14.44
N LEU A 37 9.57 -9.73 -13.32
CA LEU A 37 8.39 -9.44 -12.53
C LEU A 37 7.50 -8.37 -13.21
N HIS A 38 6.19 -8.52 -13.05
CA HIS A 38 5.21 -7.62 -13.65
C HIS A 38 5.09 -6.28 -12.95
N GLY A 39 5.50 -6.23 -11.69
CA GLY A 39 5.53 -4.99 -10.90
C GLY A 39 6.05 -5.20 -9.50
N CYS A 40 6.23 -4.09 -8.79
CA CYS A 40 6.69 -4.04 -7.41
C CYS A 40 5.76 -3.16 -6.57
N PHE A 41 5.48 -3.61 -5.36
CA PHE A 41 4.83 -2.82 -4.32
C PHE A 41 5.89 -2.30 -3.36
N PHE A 42 6.06 -1.00 -3.28
CA PHE A 42 6.81 -0.34 -2.22
C PHE A 42 5.97 -0.26 -0.95
N PHE A 43 6.63 -0.17 0.18
CA PHE A 43 6.00 0.03 1.49
C PHE A 43 5.01 -1.06 1.91
N GLY A 44 5.27 -2.30 1.49
CA GLY A 44 4.70 -3.48 2.11
C GLY A 44 5.45 -3.88 3.39
N SER A 45 5.04 -4.97 4.04
CA SER A 45 5.71 -5.50 5.24
C SER A 45 7.16 -5.93 4.98
N THR A 46 7.44 -6.54 3.83
CA THR A 46 8.79 -6.90 3.40
C THR A 46 9.71 -5.67 3.29
N GLY A 47 9.15 -4.53 2.87
CA GLY A 47 9.85 -3.25 2.82
C GLY A 47 9.89 -2.51 4.15
N MET A 48 9.61 -3.16 5.27
CA MET A 48 9.65 -2.58 6.63
C MET A 48 8.91 -1.24 6.73
N SER A 49 7.78 -1.12 6.06
CA SER A 49 7.05 0.13 5.87
C SER A 49 6.71 0.89 7.15
N GLN A 50 6.53 0.16 8.26
CA GLN A 50 6.24 0.76 9.58
C GLN A 50 7.43 1.56 10.14
N LEU A 51 8.65 1.28 9.66
CA LEU A 51 9.88 1.94 10.10
C LEU A 51 10.28 3.11 9.18
N ILE A 52 9.64 3.24 8.02
CA ILE A 52 9.88 4.33 7.07
C ILE A 52 8.94 5.48 7.39
N SER A 53 9.49 6.65 7.61
CA SER A 53 8.71 7.85 7.90
C SER A 53 7.82 8.28 6.74
N LYS A 54 6.77 9.04 7.03
CA LYS A 54 5.89 9.59 5.99
C LYS A 54 6.65 10.44 4.98
N ASN A 55 7.60 11.26 5.43
CA ASN A 55 8.37 12.13 4.55
C ASN A 55 9.25 11.35 3.57
N GLU A 56 9.92 10.30 4.04
CA GLU A 56 10.71 9.41 3.19
C GLU A 56 9.84 8.67 2.17
N LYS A 57 8.64 8.25 2.57
CA LYS A 57 7.66 7.67 1.62
C LYS A 57 7.25 8.68 0.55
N MET A 58 6.97 9.92 0.93
CA MET A 58 6.62 11.00 0.01
C MET A 58 7.78 11.32 -0.95
N GLU A 59 9.01 11.34 -0.47
CA GLU A 59 10.20 11.54 -1.29
C GLU A 59 10.32 10.43 -2.36
N LEU A 60 10.22 9.16 -1.98
CA LEU A 60 10.25 8.05 -2.93
C LEU A 60 9.12 8.15 -3.94
N ILE A 61 7.89 8.47 -3.53
CA ILE A 61 6.73 8.64 -4.42
C ILE A 61 7.01 9.71 -5.47
N SER A 62 7.53 10.86 -5.04
CA SER A 62 7.92 11.95 -5.95
C SER A 62 8.96 11.49 -6.97
N LYS A 63 10.02 10.82 -6.52
CA LYS A 63 11.10 10.31 -7.38
C LYS A 63 10.62 9.30 -8.41
N ILE A 64 9.80 8.33 -8.02
CA ILE A 64 9.30 7.31 -8.94
C ILE A 64 8.21 7.82 -9.88
N SER A 65 7.64 8.99 -9.62
CA SER A 65 6.54 9.55 -10.43
C SER A 65 6.97 9.84 -11.88
N THR A 66 8.21 10.22 -12.09
CA THR A 66 8.80 10.50 -13.41
C THR A 66 9.66 9.35 -13.95
N HIS A 67 9.72 8.25 -13.22
CA HIS A 67 10.59 7.13 -13.57
C HIS A 67 10.10 6.38 -14.81
N LYS A 68 11.03 5.95 -15.69
CA LYS A 68 10.70 5.22 -16.94
C LYS A 68 9.88 3.94 -16.73
N GLN A 69 10.06 3.26 -15.60
CA GLN A 69 9.34 2.03 -15.24
C GLN A 69 8.14 2.30 -14.31
N ARG A 70 7.71 3.56 -14.14
CA ARG A 70 6.62 3.97 -13.25
C ARG A 70 5.37 3.08 -13.35
N LYS A 71 5.01 2.63 -14.56
CA LYS A 71 3.84 1.77 -14.82
C LYS A 71 3.87 0.42 -14.12
N HIS A 72 5.05 0.01 -13.63
CA HIS A 72 5.28 -1.24 -12.90
C HIS A 72 5.38 -1.02 -11.38
N PHE A 73 5.35 0.24 -10.93
CA PHE A 73 5.49 0.60 -9.53
C PHE A 73 4.14 0.85 -8.89
N TYR A 74 3.93 0.21 -7.76
CA TYR A 74 2.72 0.31 -6.94
C TYR A 74 3.11 0.65 -5.52
N LEU A 75 2.19 1.19 -4.76
CA LEU A 75 2.44 1.68 -3.41
C LEU A 75 1.57 0.95 -2.40
N GLY A 76 2.13 0.63 -1.25
CA GLY A 76 1.42 0.44 -0.01
C GLY A 76 1.53 1.70 0.84
N THR A 77 0.67 1.86 1.80
CA THR A 77 0.81 2.96 2.77
C THR A 77 1.73 2.58 3.92
N GLY A 78 1.57 1.36 4.43
CA GLY A 78 2.30 0.90 5.59
C GLY A 78 2.12 1.78 6.84
N CYS A 79 0.99 2.46 6.95
CA CYS A 79 0.63 3.32 8.08
C CYS A 79 -0.46 2.68 8.93
N ASN A 80 -0.41 2.88 10.26
CA ASN A 80 -1.47 2.48 11.18
C ASN A 80 -2.53 3.58 11.36
N SER A 81 -2.11 4.85 11.33
CA SER A 81 -2.99 5.99 11.49
C SER A 81 -3.91 6.17 10.28
N LEU A 82 -5.22 6.33 10.53
CA LEU A 82 -6.19 6.64 9.48
C LEU A 82 -5.82 7.92 8.71
N ASN A 83 -5.44 8.98 9.43
CA ASN A 83 -5.13 10.27 8.82
C ASN A 83 -3.86 10.19 7.96
N GLU A 84 -2.81 9.52 8.44
CA GLU A 84 -1.59 9.33 7.64
C GLU A 84 -1.84 8.50 6.38
N ASN A 85 -2.70 7.47 6.45
CA ASN A 85 -3.12 6.74 5.26
C ASN A 85 -3.78 7.67 4.24
N ILE A 86 -4.74 8.50 4.69
CA ILE A 86 -5.47 9.43 3.81
C ILE A 86 -4.51 10.46 3.21
N GLU A 87 -3.61 11.04 4.00
CA GLU A 87 -2.63 12.02 3.54
C GLU A 87 -1.68 11.43 2.49
N LEU A 88 -1.10 10.26 2.78
CA LEU A 88 -0.17 9.60 1.86
C LEU A 88 -0.86 9.17 0.56
N ILE A 89 -2.10 8.70 0.63
CA ILE A 89 -2.91 8.33 -0.54
C ILE A 89 -3.22 9.56 -1.38
N LYS A 90 -3.62 10.68 -0.76
CA LYS A 90 -3.87 11.94 -1.49
C LYS A 90 -2.61 12.40 -2.20
N TYR A 91 -1.48 12.42 -1.50
CA TYR A 91 -0.19 12.78 -2.09
C TYR A 91 0.18 11.86 -3.27
N ALA A 92 0.06 10.54 -3.11
CA ALA A 92 0.31 9.59 -4.19
C ALA A 92 -0.60 9.82 -5.42
N SER A 93 -1.86 10.23 -5.17
CA SER A 93 -2.84 10.52 -6.23
C SER A 93 -2.47 11.74 -7.05
N GLU A 94 -1.80 12.75 -6.48
CA GLU A 94 -1.30 13.92 -7.21
C GLU A 94 -0.30 13.51 -8.29
N PHE A 95 0.44 12.44 -8.05
CA PHE A 95 1.34 11.82 -9.02
C PHE A 95 0.67 10.69 -9.82
N ASN A 96 -0.66 10.59 -9.80
CA ASN A 96 -1.46 9.55 -10.48
C ASN A 96 -1.16 8.10 -10.06
N PHE A 97 -0.69 7.85 -8.85
CA PHE A 97 -0.66 6.51 -8.26
C PHE A 97 -2.03 6.19 -7.66
N ASN A 98 -2.88 5.55 -8.45
CA ASN A 98 -4.29 5.32 -8.10
C ASN A 98 -4.59 3.88 -7.64
N THR A 99 -3.58 3.05 -7.44
CA THR A 99 -3.71 1.70 -6.91
C THR A 99 -2.84 1.55 -5.68
N ILE A 100 -3.47 1.32 -4.53
CA ILE A 100 -2.81 1.32 -3.22
C ILE A 100 -3.04 0.00 -2.52
N LEU A 101 -1.97 -0.62 -2.05
CA LEU A 101 -2.01 -1.77 -1.15
C LEU A 101 -2.28 -1.26 0.27
N LEU A 102 -3.37 -1.69 0.87
CA LEU A 102 -3.82 -1.21 2.18
C LEU A 102 -4.12 -2.38 3.11
N MET A 103 -3.51 -2.35 4.28
CA MET A 103 -3.75 -3.27 5.40
C MET A 103 -4.62 -2.57 6.44
N PRO A 104 -5.49 -3.27 7.17
CA PRO A 104 -6.12 -2.71 8.36
C PRO A 104 -5.06 -2.22 9.35
N SER A 105 -5.44 -1.26 10.21
CA SER A 105 -4.57 -0.84 11.30
C SER A 105 -4.08 -2.07 12.08
N ALA A 106 -2.77 -2.16 12.25
CA ALA A 106 -2.10 -3.27 12.93
C ALA A 106 -1.83 -2.94 14.40
N TYR A 107 -0.85 -3.37 15.06
CA TYR A 107 -0.38 -3.11 16.40
C TYR A 107 -1.41 -3.40 17.53
N TYR A 108 -2.58 -2.74 17.50
CA TYR A 108 -3.66 -3.06 18.44
C TYR A 108 -4.49 -4.20 17.87
N VAL A 109 -4.36 -5.38 18.47
CA VAL A 109 -5.11 -6.58 18.07
C VAL A 109 -6.55 -6.54 18.61
N GLY A 110 -7.44 -7.35 18.03
CA GLY A 110 -8.84 -7.42 18.49
C GLY A 110 -9.73 -6.36 17.83
N ASN A 111 -9.36 -5.86 16.67
CA ASN A 111 -10.22 -5.00 15.87
C ASN A 111 -11.55 -5.69 15.57
N SER A 112 -12.68 -4.99 15.77
CA SER A 112 -13.99 -5.48 15.37
C SER A 112 -14.20 -5.36 13.86
N ASP A 113 -15.11 -6.18 13.32
CA ASP A 113 -15.49 -6.12 11.89
C ASP A 113 -15.99 -4.73 11.51
N GLU A 114 -16.80 -4.10 12.37
CA GLU A 114 -17.29 -2.74 12.16
C GLU A 114 -16.16 -1.71 12.14
N GLY A 115 -15.19 -1.84 13.06
CA GLY A 115 -14.02 -0.94 13.11
C GLY A 115 -13.17 -1.03 11.84
N VAL A 116 -12.92 -2.25 11.36
CA VAL A 116 -12.18 -2.46 10.10
C VAL A 116 -12.98 -1.96 8.90
N PHE A 117 -14.28 -2.20 8.85
CA PHE A 117 -15.17 -1.69 7.81
C PHE A 117 -15.16 -0.15 7.77
N GLU A 118 -15.34 0.52 8.89
CA GLU A 118 -15.33 1.98 8.98
C GLU A 118 -13.96 2.57 8.63
N PHE A 119 -12.86 1.89 8.96
CA PHE A 119 -11.51 2.30 8.53
C PHE A 119 -11.40 2.36 7.00
N TYR A 120 -11.75 1.29 6.30
CA TYR A 120 -11.73 1.27 4.83
C TYR A 120 -12.73 2.26 4.22
N LYS A 121 -13.94 2.32 4.75
CA LYS A 121 -14.99 3.24 4.28
C LYS A 121 -14.55 4.71 4.36
N LYS A 122 -13.94 5.12 5.47
CA LYS A 122 -13.43 6.49 5.63
C LYS A 122 -12.33 6.81 4.62
N ILE A 123 -11.42 5.87 4.34
CA ILE A 123 -10.37 6.05 3.32
C ILE A 123 -10.99 6.16 1.93
N ILE A 124 -11.94 5.28 1.57
CA ILE A 124 -12.62 5.30 0.27
C ILE A 124 -13.36 6.61 0.06
N LEU A 125 -14.08 7.09 1.09
CA LEU A 125 -14.81 8.37 1.01
C LEU A 125 -13.87 9.57 0.87
N ALA A 126 -12.74 9.55 1.57
CA ALA A 126 -11.74 10.62 1.50
C ALA A 126 -10.94 10.62 0.19
N CYS A 127 -10.86 9.46 -0.48
CA CYS A 127 -10.04 9.23 -1.66
C CYS A 127 -10.82 8.46 -2.75
N PRO A 128 -11.88 9.02 -3.35
CA PRO A 128 -12.85 8.27 -4.17
C PRO A 128 -12.29 7.74 -5.50
N LYS A 129 -11.15 8.25 -5.95
CA LYS A 129 -10.51 7.81 -7.21
C LYS A 129 -9.53 6.64 -7.03
N ILE A 130 -9.30 6.23 -5.79
CA ILE A 130 -8.34 5.18 -5.46
C ILE A 130 -8.93 3.79 -5.64
N LYS A 131 -8.09 2.88 -6.12
CA LYS A 131 -8.35 1.43 -6.13
C LYS A 131 -7.55 0.82 -5.01
N ILE A 132 -8.24 0.22 -4.05
CA ILE A 132 -7.61 -0.45 -2.92
C ILE A 132 -7.36 -1.92 -3.29
N VAL A 133 -6.12 -2.36 -3.09
CA VAL A 133 -5.73 -3.76 -3.01
C VAL A 133 -5.66 -4.10 -1.53
N ILE A 134 -6.60 -4.92 -1.07
CA ILE A 134 -6.66 -5.30 0.33
C ILE A 134 -5.49 -6.24 0.66
N TYR A 135 -4.71 -5.88 1.66
CA TYR A 135 -3.64 -6.71 2.19
C TYR A 135 -4.15 -7.53 3.39
N ASN A 136 -4.61 -8.74 3.10
CA ASN A 136 -5.15 -9.65 4.11
C ASN A 136 -4.03 -10.55 4.65
N PHE A 137 -3.39 -10.13 5.73
CA PHE A 137 -2.32 -10.89 6.37
C PHE A 137 -2.48 -10.88 7.90
N GLN A 138 -3.19 -11.86 8.41
CA GLN A 138 -3.59 -11.97 9.81
C GLN A 138 -2.41 -11.85 10.79
N LYS A 139 -1.26 -12.48 10.50
CA LYS A 139 -0.11 -12.45 11.41
C LYS A 139 0.41 -11.03 11.69
N LEU A 140 0.16 -10.07 10.80
CA LEU A 140 0.57 -8.68 10.98
C LEU A 140 -0.56 -7.80 11.47
N SER A 141 -1.75 -7.94 10.88
CA SER A 141 -2.89 -7.08 11.20
C SER A 141 -3.66 -7.52 12.46
N GLY A 142 -3.44 -8.76 12.91
CA GLY A 142 -4.27 -9.36 13.96
C GLY A 142 -5.73 -9.62 13.56
N TYR A 143 -6.07 -9.41 12.27
CA TYR A 143 -7.43 -9.49 11.74
C TYR A 143 -7.49 -10.29 10.45
N ILE A 144 -8.49 -11.14 10.29
CA ILE A 144 -8.79 -11.88 9.06
C ILE A 144 -9.96 -11.20 8.35
N LEU A 145 -9.71 -10.71 7.14
CA LEU A 145 -10.79 -10.33 6.23
C LEU A 145 -11.34 -11.61 5.59
N SER A 146 -12.52 -12.03 5.98
CA SER A 146 -13.17 -13.17 5.37
C SER A 146 -13.76 -12.80 4.00
N LEU A 147 -13.79 -13.76 3.07
CA LEU A 147 -14.40 -13.56 1.74
C LEU A 147 -15.90 -13.25 1.83
N ILE A 148 -16.57 -13.65 2.90
CA ILE A 148 -17.99 -13.32 3.17
C ILE A 148 -18.13 -11.80 3.38
N HIS A 149 -17.23 -11.17 4.12
CA HIS A 149 -17.23 -9.72 4.34
C HIS A 149 -16.90 -8.92 3.06
N ILE A 150 -16.18 -9.52 2.12
CA ILE A 150 -15.83 -8.87 0.83
C ILE A 150 -17.00 -8.98 -0.17
N SER A 151 -17.79 -10.03 -0.11
CA SER A 151 -18.88 -10.29 -1.07
C SER A 151 -20.23 -9.69 -0.67
N GLU A 152 -20.48 -9.41 0.62
CA GLU A 152 -21.75 -8.86 1.11
C GLU A 152 -22.10 -7.42 0.69
N PRO A 153 -21.17 -6.48 0.43
CA PRO A 153 -21.56 -5.16 -0.04
C PRO A 153 -22.35 -5.16 -1.35
N THR A 154 -22.23 -6.22 -2.13
CA THR A 154 -22.94 -6.35 -3.41
C THR A 154 -24.36 -6.95 -3.26
N ARG A 155 -24.63 -7.72 -2.21
CA ARG A 155 -25.96 -8.34 -1.97
C ARG A 155 -26.99 -7.41 -1.33
N ARG A 156 -26.57 -6.37 -0.60
CA ARG A 156 -27.49 -5.40 0.03
C ARG A 156 -27.99 -4.29 -0.90
N ARG A 157 -27.63 -4.29 -2.18
CA ARG A 157 -28.12 -3.30 -3.16
C ARG A 157 -29.27 -3.81 -4.04
N THR A 158 -29.87 -4.94 -3.70
CA THR A 158 -31.04 -5.46 -4.43
C THR A 158 -32.16 -5.77 -3.43
N ILE A 159 -32.70 -4.73 -2.81
CA ILE A 159 -34.09 -4.66 -2.30
C ILE A 159 -34.57 -3.24 -2.51
#